data_c4da657c67cb0a981cc4a98af1095c9b
#
_entry.id   c4da657c67cb0a981cc4a98af1095c9b
#
_cell.length_a   1.000
_cell.length_b   1.000
_cell.length_c   1.000
_cell.angle_alpha   90.00
_cell.angle_beta   90.00
_cell.angle_gamma   90.00
#
_symmetry.space_group_name_H-M   'P 1'
#
loop_
_entity.id
_entity.type
_entity.pdbx_description
1 polymer ?
#
loop_
_entity_poly.entity_id
_entity_poly.type
_entity_poly.pdbx_seq_one_letter_code
_entity_poly.pdbx_strand_id
1 'polypeptide(L)'
;MKFYSTNSKSKLVDFRYALMKGLPSDNGLYMPSEIPNHAKLIPGINKLDIKDISFVIAKSFLSEDFKNSEIEDIIDSAISFDSPVVKIFENINILELFHGPTLAFKDFGARFMSKTMEKCVINNDKNLNILVATSGDTGSAVANGFYNIDGINVIILYPSKKVSYIQEK
;
A
#
# COMPACT_ATOMS: atom_id res chain seq x y z
N MET A 1 8.97 -1.87 14.56
CA MET A 1 9.90 -1.44 13.46
C MET A 1 10.03 0.07 13.50
N LYS A 2 11.25 0.62 13.40
CA LYS A 2 11.47 2.06 13.27
C LYS A 2 11.81 2.42 11.83
N PHE A 3 11.55 3.68 11.48
CA PHE A 3 11.79 4.22 10.13
C PHE A 3 12.73 5.43 10.23
N TYR A 4 13.71 5.48 9.33
CA TYR A 4 14.64 6.58 9.21
C TYR A 4 14.40 7.37 7.91
N SER A 5 14.91 8.60 7.86
CA SER A 5 14.92 9.37 6.60
C SER A 5 16.17 9.04 5.79
N THR A 6 16.03 8.88 4.48
CA THR A 6 17.15 8.66 3.57
C THR A 6 18.17 9.82 3.56
N ASN A 7 17.76 11.03 3.98
CA ASN A 7 18.67 12.16 4.16
C ASN A 7 19.31 12.20 5.57
N SER A 8 18.96 11.26 6.45
CA SER A 8 19.55 11.03 7.77
C SER A 8 19.56 12.23 8.72
N LYS A 9 18.72 13.25 8.48
CA LYS A 9 18.61 14.46 9.29
C LYS A 9 17.38 14.49 10.19
N SER A 10 16.46 13.53 9.99
CA SER A 10 15.26 13.38 10.81
C SER A 10 15.43 12.27 11.85
N LYS A 11 14.69 12.40 12.97
CA LYS A 11 14.66 11.36 14.00
C LYS A 11 13.98 10.09 13.49
N LEU A 12 14.34 8.94 14.09
CA LEU A 12 13.60 7.69 13.88
C LEU A 12 12.15 7.84 14.35
N VAL A 13 11.24 7.33 13.55
CA VAL A 13 9.79 7.37 13.79
C VAL A 13 9.19 5.98 13.74
N ASP A 14 7.96 5.81 14.24
CA ASP A 14 7.17 4.62 14.05
C ASP A 14 6.48 4.60 12.67
N PHE A 15 5.85 3.49 12.34
CA PHE A 15 5.18 3.32 11.06
C PHE A 15 3.98 4.27 10.91
N ARG A 16 3.14 4.41 11.96
CA ARG A 16 1.98 5.31 11.91
C ARG A 16 2.38 6.75 11.61
N TYR A 17 3.42 7.23 12.27
CA TYR A 17 3.93 8.58 12.01
C TYR A 17 4.46 8.71 10.57
N ALA A 18 5.27 7.76 10.11
CA ALA A 18 5.81 7.77 8.75
C ALA A 18 4.70 7.78 7.70
N LEU A 19 3.68 6.92 7.87
CA LEU A 19 2.52 6.83 6.97
C LEU A 19 1.72 8.13 6.92
N MET A 20 1.37 8.69 8.07
CA MET A 20 0.53 9.88 8.16
C MET A 20 1.27 11.17 7.76
N LYS A 21 2.58 11.21 7.98
CA LYS A 21 3.43 12.36 7.58
C LYS A 21 3.75 12.35 6.10
N GLY A 22 3.88 11.16 5.50
CA GLY A 22 4.25 10.95 4.10
C GLY A 22 5.74 11.19 3.83
N LEU A 23 6.24 12.40 4.06
CA LEU A 23 7.64 12.76 3.84
C LEU A 23 8.29 13.33 5.11
N PRO A 24 9.57 12.98 5.37
CA PRO A 24 10.34 13.59 6.45
C PRO A 24 10.58 15.10 6.21
N SER A 25 10.84 15.82 7.30
CA SER A 25 11.08 17.27 7.24
C SER A 25 12.38 17.67 6.51
N ASP A 26 13.27 16.71 6.29
CA ASP A 26 14.55 16.90 5.58
C ASP A 26 14.45 16.56 4.08
N ASN A 27 13.23 16.37 3.55
CA ASN A 27 12.96 16.01 2.17
C ASN A 27 13.56 14.65 1.72
N GLY A 28 13.85 13.76 2.66
CA GLY A 28 14.18 12.37 2.38
C GLY A 28 12.93 11.51 2.17
N LEU A 29 13.11 10.20 2.21
CA LEU A 29 12.04 9.21 2.22
C LEU A 29 12.11 8.42 3.53
N TYR A 30 10.97 8.03 4.08
CA TYR A 30 10.93 7.09 5.19
C TYR A 30 11.23 5.68 4.70
N MET A 31 12.25 5.07 5.29
CA MET A 31 12.67 3.69 5.01
C MET A 31 12.74 2.91 6.32
N PRO A 32 12.42 1.61 6.32
CA PRO A 32 12.56 0.78 7.53
C PRO A 32 14.03 0.71 7.95
N SER A 33 14.28 0.74 9.28
CA SER A 33 15.64 0.66 9.82
C SER A 33 16.34 -0.67 9.57
N GLU A 34 15.57 -1.71 9.26
CA GLU A 34 16.05 -3.03 8.88
C GLU A 34 15.08 -3.68 7.89
N ILE A 35 15.57 -4.60 7.07
CA ILE A 35 14.74 -5.44 6.21
C ILE A 35 14.59 -6.81 6.88
N PRO A 36 13.38 -7.22 7.28
CA PRO A 36 13.14 -8.50 7.93
C PRO A 36 13.55 -9.69 7.04
N ASN A 37 14.20 -10.68 7.63
CA ASN A 37 14.62 -11.88 6.91
C ASN A 37 13.55 -12.98 7.02
N HIS A 38 12.92 -13.28 5.90
CA HIS A 38 11.88 -14.31 5.77
C HIS A 38 12.38 -15.62 5.13
N ALA A 39 13.67 -15.89 5.05
CA ALA A 39 14.21 -17.10 4.43
C ALA A 39 13.61 -18.41 5.00
N LYS A 40 13.18 -18.40 6.27
CA LYS A 40 12.53 -19.55 6.91
C LYS A 40 11.13 -19.87 6.33
N LEU A 41 10.49 -18.95 5.63
CA LEU A 41 9.19 -19.21 4.96
C LEU A 41 9.36 -19.99 3.66
N ILE A 42 10.50 -19.85 2.99
CA ILE A 42 10.71 -20.37 1.64
C ILE A 42 10.41 -21.88 1.53
N PRO A 43 10.85 -22.77 2.46
CA PRO A 43 10.60 -24.19 2.33
C PRO A 43 9.13 -24.60 2.37
N GLY A 44 8.25 -23.75 2.90
CA GLY A 44 6.82 -24.04 3.04
C GLY A 44 5.90 -23.09 2.26
N ILE A 45 6.48 -22.15 1.49
CA ILE A 45 5.74 -21.05 0.87
C ILE A 45 4.66 -21.52 -0.13
N ASN A 46 4.85 -22.68 -0.75
CA ASN A 46 3.89 -23.29 -1.65
C ASN A 46 2.61 -23.81 -0.99
N LYS A 47 2.55 -23.81 0.34
CA LYS A 47 1.37 -24.17 1.14
C LYS A 47 0.59 -22.95 1.62
N LEU A 48 1.12 -21.77 1.39
CA LEU A 48 0.55 -20.49 1.80
C LEU A 48 -0.11 -19.84 0.60
N ASP A 49 -1.24 -19.23 0.81
CA ASP A 49 -1.84 -18.32 -0.17
C ASP A 49 -1.23 -16.93 -0.11
N ILE A 50 -1.65 -16.05 -1.00
CA ILE A 50 -1.12 -14.68 -1.08
C ILE A 50 -1.45 -13.87 0.18
N LYS A 51 -2.57 -14.13 0.84
CA LYS A 51 -2.95 -13.42 2.07
C LYS A 51 -2.08 -13.86 3.24
N ASP A 52 -1.82 -15.17 3.39
CA ASP A 52 -0.93 -15.71 4.40
C ASP A 52 0.47 -15.08 4.30
N ILE A 53 1.02 -15.06 3.08
CA ILE A 53 2.33 -14.46 2.79
C ILE A 53 2.30 -12.96 3.12
N SER A 54 1.26 -12.25 2.66
CA SER A 54 1.10 -10.81 2.90
C SER A 54 0.98 -10.48 4.38
N PHE A 55 0.25 -11.29 5.15
CA PHE A 55 0.12 -11.11 6.59
C PHE A 55 1.48 -11.25 7.30
N VAL A 56 2.24 -12.31 6.99
CA VAL A 56 3.54 -12.53 7.64
C VAL A 56 4.50 -11.39 7.33
N ILE A 57 4.54 -10.93 6.08
CA ILE A 57 5.39 -9.80 5.67
C ILE A 57 4.92 -8.51 6.32
N ALA A 58 3.63 -8.17 6.23
CA ALA A 58 3.09 -6.96 6.82
C ALA A 58 3.30 -6.90 8.35
N LYS A 59 3.10 -8.02 9.05
CA LYS A 59 3.33 -8.12 10.48
C LYS A 59 4.75 -7.73 10.87
N SER A 60 5.74 -8.05 10.06
CA SER A 60 7.14 -7.71 10.34
C SER A 60 7.39 -6.19 10.39
N PHE A 61 6.58 -5.42 9.67
CA PHE A 61 6.69 -3.95 9.65
C PHE A 61 5.71 -3.26 10.58
N LEU A 62 4.53 -3.87 10.83
CA LEU A 62 3.39 -3.22 11.44
C LEU A 62 3.14 -3.60 12.91
N SER A 63 3.73 -4.69 13.42
CA SER A 63 3.37 -5.30 14.71
C SER A 63 3.64 -4.42 15.94
N GLU A 64 4.46 -3.38 15.84
CA GLU A 64 4.65 -2.40 16.93
C GLU A 64 3.53 -1.37 16.99
N ASP A 65 2.81 -1.16 15.88
CA ASP A 65 1.80 -0.11 15.73
C ASP A 65 0.36 -0.66 15.66
N PHE A 66 0.19 -1.92 15.25
CA PHE A 66 -1.10 -2.57 15.03
C PHE A 66 -1.16 -3.95 15.66
N LYS A 67 -2.34 -4.33 16.16
CA LYS A 67 -2.61 -5.69 16.62
C LYS A 67 -2.68 -6.66 15.45
N ASN A 68 -2.44 -7.95 15.70
CA ASN A 68 -2.55 -8.96 14.64
C ASN A 68 -3.90 -8.93 13.91
N SER A 69 -5.01 -8.81 14.65
CA SER A 69 -6.36 -8.74 14.07
C SER A 69 -6.55 -7.52 13.16
N GLU A 70 -5.91 -6.38 13.48
CA GLU A 70 -5.96 -5.19 12.63
C GLU A 70 -5.14 -5.39 11.34
N ILE A 71 -4.00 -6.10 11.44
CA ILE A 71 -3.19 -6.46 10.28
C ILE A 71 -3.93 -7.46 9.39
N GLU A 72 -4.59 -8.45 9.97
CA GLU A 72 -5.45 -9.41 9.24
C GLU A 72 -6.56 -8.67 8.48
N ASP A 73 -7.30 -7.77 9.14
CA ASP A 73 -8.34 -6.96 8.51
C ASP A 73 -7.79 -6.12 7.34
N ILE A 74 -6.60 -5.50 7.52
CA ILE A 74 -5.94 -4.72 6.47
C ILE A 74 -5.63 -5.60 5.26
N ILE A 75 -5.03 -6.77 5.48
CA ILE A 75 -4.67 -7.69 4.40
C ILE A 75 -5.91 -8.23 3.70
N ASP A 76 -6.91 -8.69 4.43
CA ASP A 76 -8.15 -9.23 3.88
C ASP A 76 -8.89 -8.22 3.00
N SER A 77 -8.88 -6.96 3.41
CA SER A 77 -9.51 -5.89 2.65
C SER A 77 -8.68 -5.40 1.47
N ALA A 78 -7.35 -5.35 1.60
CA ALA A 78 -6.46 -4.85 0.56
C ALA A 78 -6.21 -5.89 -0.54
N ILE A 79 -5.98 -7.15 -0.17
CA ILE A 79 -5.65 -8.26 -1.09
C ILE A 79 -6.92 -9.05 -1.39
N SER A 80 -7.78 -8.51 -2.25
CA SER A 80 -9.09 -9.11 -2.60
C SER A 80 -9.15 -9.63 -4.05
N PHE A 81 -8.03 -9.65 -4.75
CA PHE A 81 -7.89 -10.13 -6.13
C PHE A 81 -6.55 -10.84 -6.30
N ASP A 82 -6.47 -11.71 -7.31
CA ASP A 82 -5.33 -12.57 -7.56
C ASP A 82 -4.15 -11.86 -8.24
N SER A 83 -2.97 -12.47 -8.11
CA SER A 83 -1.76 -12.12 -8.86
C SER A 83 -1.10 -13.40 -9.38
N PRO A 84 -1.70 -14.04 -10.41
CA PRO A 84 -1.23 -15.31 -10.91
C PRO A 84 0.11 -15.17 -11.64
N VAL A 85 0.89 -16.26 -11.60
CA VAL A 85 2.08 -16.42 -12.41
C VAL A 85 1.72 -17.29 -13.61
N VAL A 86 1.75 -16.69 -14.80
CA VAL A 86 1.39 -17.35 -16.06
C VAL A 86 2.66 -17.71 -16.82
N LYS A 87 2.80 -18.98 -17.17
CA LYS A 87 3.92 -19.45 -17.98
C LYS A 87 3.64 -19.11 -19.45
N ILE A 88 4.55 -18.37 -20.08
CA ILE A 88 4.47 -17.99 -21.51
C ILE A 88 5.35 -18.91 -22.36
N PHE A 89 6.58 -19.16 -21.91
CA PHE A 89 7.54 -20.07 -22.55
C PHE A 89 8.21 -20.93 -21.49
N GLU A 90 9.06 -21.86 -21.91
CA GLU A 90 9.69 -22.83 -21.00
C GLU A 90 10.36 -22.18 -19.78
N ASN A 91 11.05 -21.06 -19.99
CA ASN A 91 11.81 -20.36 -18.95
C ASN A 91 11.32 -18.93 -18.70
N ILE A 92 10.14 -18.56 -19.21
CA ILE A 92 9.58 -17.23 -19.06
C ILE A 92 8.21 -17.32 -18.41
N ASN A 93 8.08 -16.69 -17.24
CA ASN A 93 6.83 -16.57 -16.52
C ASN A 93 6.51 -15.09 -16.35
N ILE A 94 5.23 -14.75 -16.39
CA ILE A 94 4.72 -13.40 -16.17
C ILE A 94 3.90 -13.39 -14.88
N LEU A 95 4.26 -12.53 -13.94
CA LEU A 95 3.42 -12.19 -12.79
C LEU A 95 2.41 -11.14 -13.25
N GLU A 96 1.13 -11.52 -13.30
CA GLU A 96 0.06 -10.65 -13.71
C GLU A 96 -0.42 -9.81 -12.51
N LEU A 97 -0.30 -8.48 -12.58
CA LEU A 97 -0.66 -7.55 -11.51
C LEU A 97 -1.83 -6.64 -11.90
N PHE A 98 -2.60 -7.00 -12.92
CA PHE A 98 -3.69 -6.19 -13.49
C PHE A 98 -5.09 -6.74 -13.18
N HIS A 99 -5.23 -7.64 -12.22
CA HIS A 99 -6.53 -8.22 -11.83
C HIS A 99 -7.29 -7.39 -10.78
N GLY A 100 -6.74 -6.26 -10.35
CA GLY A 100 -7.38 -5.35 -9.44
C GLY A 100 -8.47 -4.48 -10.09
N PRO A 101 -9.22 -3.71 -9.29
CA PRO A 101 -10.40 -2.97 -9.76
C PRO A 101 -10.10 -1.89 -10.80
N THR A 102 -8.88 -1.35 -10.85
CA THR A 102 -8.49 -0.35 -11.86
C THR A 102 -7.56 -0.92 -12.94
N LEU A 103 -7.35 -2.23 -12.94
CA LEU A 103 -6.49 -2.97 -13.87
C LEU A 103 -5.01 -2.50 -13.84
N ALA A 104 -4.60 -1.87 -12.74
CA ALA A 104 -3.25 -1.36 -12.55
C ALA A 104 -2.58 -2.07 -11.38
N PHE A 105 -1.27 -2.38 -11.48
CA PHE A 105 -0.51 -2.95 -10.36
C PHE A 105 -0.53 -2.07 -9.10
N LYS A 106 -0.83 -0.79 -9.27
CA LYS A 106 -0.95 0.19 -8.18
C LYS A 106 -2.13 -0.08 -7.24
N ASP A 107 -3.10 -0.89 -7.66
CA ASP A 107 -4.22 -1.30 -6.81
C ASP A 107 -3.75 -1.98 -5.53
N PHE A 108 -2.70 -2.81 -5.58
CA PHE A 108 -2.12 -3.44 -4.39
C PHE A 108 -1.66 -2.39 -3.37
N GLY A 109 -0.80 -1.46 -3.80
CA GLY A 109 -0.23 -0.44 -2.91
C GLY A 109 -1.27 0.58 -2.42
N ALA A 110 -2.14 1.05 -3.31
CA ALA A 110 -3.16 2.04 -2.96
C ALA A 110 -4.17 1.49 -1.94
N ARG A 111 -4.63 0.26 -2.13
CA ARG A 111 -5.57 -0.41 -1.21
C ARG A 111 -4.91 -0.72 0.13
N PHE A 112 -3.67 -1.25 0.13
CA PHE A 112 -2.95 -1.48 1.37
C PHE A 112 -2.74 -0.18 2.16
N MET A 113 -2.31 0.88 1.49
CA MET A 113 -2.13 2.20 2.10
C MET A 113 -3.45 2.73 2.67
N SER A 114 -4.54 2.67 1.91
CA SER A 114 -5.84 3.20 2.33
C SER A 114 -6.40 2.46 3.54
N LYS A 115 -6.33 1.11 3.56
CA LYS A 115 -6.80 0.30 4.67
C LYS A 115 -5.94 0.47 5.93
N THR A 116 -4.66 0.71 5.76
CA THR A 116 -3.77 1.02 6.88
C THR A 116 -4.04 2.44 7.43
N MET A 117 -4.25 3.42 6.56
CA MET A 117 -4.62 4.78 6.96
C MET A 117 -5.98 4.84 7.65
N GLU A 118 -6.97 4.09 7.18
CA GLU A 118 -8.28 3.93 7.81
C GLU A 118 -8.14 3.58 9.30
N LYS A 119 -7.30 2.58 9.63
CA LYS A 119 -7.02 2.21 11.03
C LYS A 119 -6.28 3.31 11.82
N CYS A 120 -5.62 4.25 11.16
CA CYS A 120 -4.97 5.38 11.82
C CYS A 120 -5.94 6.56 12.08
N VAL A 121 -6.97 6.72 11.24
CA VAL A 121 -7.89 7.89 11.29
C VAL A 121 -9.07 7.67 12.20
N ILE A 122 -9.53 6.43 12.42
CA ILE A 122 -10.75 6.07 13.20
C ILE A 122 -10.86 6.76 14.58
N ASN A 123 -9.74 7.20 15.15
CA ASN A 123 -9.72 7.87 16.46
C ASN A 123 -9.35 9.35 16.39
N ASN A 124 -9.38 9.97 15.22
CA ASN A 124 -9.03 11.37 15.02
C ASN A 124 -10.24 12.16 14.55
N ASP A 125 -10.60 13.23 15.27
CA ASP A 125 -11.67 14.17 14.89
C ASP A 125 -11.36 15.01 13.63
N LYS A 126 -10.24 14.74 12.95
CA LYS A 126 -9.78 15.50 11.77
C LYS A 126 -9.88 14.66 10.51
N ASN A 127 -10.54 15.20 9.49
CA ASN A 127 -10.51 14.63 8.15
C ASN A 127 -9.11 14.74 7.53
N LEU A 128 -8.65 13.64 6.95
CA LEU A 128 -7.41 13.59 6.17
C LEU A 128 -7.72 13.89 4.70
N ASN A 129 -6.95 14.77 4.08
CA ASN A 129 -7.06 15.03 2.66
C ASN A 129 -5.87 14.39 1.92
N ILE A 130 -6.17 13.48 1.01
CA ILE A 130 -5.20 12.85 0.12
C ILE A 130 -5.23 13.61 -1.21
N LEU A 131 -4.13 14.28 -1.52
CA LEU A 131 -3.98 15.01 -2.77
C LEU A 131 -3.05 14.24 -3.72
N VAL A 132 -3.55 13.90 -4.90
CA VAL A 132 -2.82 13.13 -5.90
C VAL A 132 -2.75 13.90 -7.21
N ALA A 133 -1.53 14.21 -7.66
CA ALA A 133 -1.30 14.74 -9.01
C ALA A 133 -0.87 13.59 -9.93
N THR A 134 -1.64 13.33 -10.97
CA THR A 134 -1.46 12.15 -11.82
C THR A 134 -1.89 12.40 -13.26
N SER A 135 -1.35 11.62 -14.18
CA SER A 135 -1.76 11.59 -15.59
C SER A 135 -2.43 10.27 -15.99
N GLY A 136 -2.82 9.42 -15.03
CA GLY A 136 -3.43 8.13 -15.37
C GLY A 136 -3.61 7.19 -14.19
N ASP A 137 -3.10 5.97 -14.29
CA ASP A 137 -3.37 4.80 -13.43
C ASP A 137 -3.23 5.06 -11.92
N THR A 138 -2.30 5.90 -11.51
CA THR A 138 -2.11 6.21 -10.07
C THR A 138 -3.35 6.89 -9.49
N GLY A 139 -3.95 7.82 -10.24
CA GLY A 139 -5.17 8.51 -9.79
C GLY A 139 -6.33 7.56 -9.64
N SER A 140 -6.56 6.71 -10.64
CA SER A 140 -7.63 5.71 -10.59
C SER A 140 -7.46 4.73 -9.43
N ALA A 141 -6.24 4.22 -9.22
CA ALA A 141 -5.95 3.29 -8.13
C ALA A 141 -6.14 3.95 -6.74
N VAL A 142 -5.68 5.19 -6.55
CA VAL A 142 -5.88 5.93 -5.30
C VAL A 142 -7.35 6.28 -5.10
N ALA A 143 -8.04 6.79 -6.14
CA ALA A 143 -9.47 7.10 -6.05
C ALA A 143 -10.28 5.86 -5.63
N ASN A 144 -10.04 4.71 -6.27
CA ASN A 144 -10.70 3.46 -5.91
C ASN A 144 -10.31 2.97 -4.51
N GLY A 145 -9.01 2.97 -4.19
CA GLY A 145 -8.51 2.45 -2.91
C GLY A 145 -9.02 3.23 -1.70
N PHE A 146 -9.22 4.54 -1.84
CA PHE A 146 -9.71 5.41 -0.76
C PHE A 146 -11.22 5.72 -0.85
N TYR A 147 -11.92 5.16 -1.83
CA TYR A 147 -13.36 5.38 -1.98
C TYR A 147 -14.14 4.90 -0.75
N ASN A 148 -15.05 5.74 -0.26
CA ASN A 148 -15.89 5.46 0.92
C ASN A 148 -15.12 5.11 2.22
N ILE A 149 -13.93 5.67 2.42
CA ILE A 149 -13.26 5.60 3.73
C ILE A 149 -13.64 6.81 4.56
N ASP A 150 -14.27 6.57 5.70
CA ASP A 150 -14.69 7.61 6.62
C ASP A 150 -13.48 8.43 7.13
N GLY A 151 -13.63 9.74 7.15
CA GLY A 151 -12.59 10.66 7.60
C GLY A 151 -11.45 10.87 6.59
N ILE A 152 -11.54 10.34 5.37
CA ILE A 152 -10.55 10.56 4.30
C ILE A 152 -11.21 11.14 3.06
N ASN A 153 -10.74 12.29 2.61
CA ASN A 153 -11.10 12.90 1.34
C ASN A 153 -10.00 12.69 0.31
N VAL A 154 -10.37 12.39 -0.92
CA VAL A 154 -9.41 12.25 -2.05
C VAL A 154 -9.65 13.35 -3.06
N ILE A 155 -8.58 14.02 -3.45
CA ILE A 155 -8.57 15.06 -4.47
C ILE A 155 -7.58 14.66 -5.54
N ILE A 156 -8.09 14.41 -6.75
CA ILE A 156 -7.27 14.01 -7.90
C ILE A 156 -7.05 15.22 -8.82
N LEU A 157 -5.80 15.57 -9.02
CA LEU A 157 -5.38 16.59 -9.98
C LEU A 157 -4.83 15.89 -11.23
N TYR A 158 -5.46 16.14 -12.37
CA TYR A 158 -5.01 15.59 -13.65
C TYR A 158 -5.07 16.63 -14.76
N PRO A 159 -4.22 16.53 -15.80
CA PRO A 159 -4.20 17.49 -16.89
C PRO A 159 -5.46 17.32 -17.75
N SER A 160 -6.23 18.42 -17.90
CA SER A 160 -7.45 18.44 -18.71
C SER A 160 -7.17 17.93 -20.13
N LYS A 161 -8.02 17.04 -20.62
CA LYS A 161 -7.92 16.42 -21.96
C LYS A 161 -6.63 15.63 -22.23
N LYS A 162 -5.89 15.25 -21.18
CA LYS A 162 -4.64 14.48 -21.31
C LYS A 162 -4.74 13.08 -20.67
N VAL A 163 -5.90 12.72 -20.18
CA VAL A 163 -6.25 11.37 -19.67
C VAL A 163 -7.30 10.76 -20.58
N SER A 164 -7.41 9.43 -20.61
CA SER A 164 -8.47 8.76 -21.37
C SER A 164 -9.83 9.00 -20.72
N TYR A 165 -10.90 8.88 -21.52
CA TYR A 165 -12.27 9.01 -21.01
C TYR A 165 -12.57 8.04 -19.85
N ILE A 166 -12.02 6.82 -19.92
CA ILE A 166 -12.21 5.81 -18.86
C ILE A 166 -11.49 6.22 -17.58
N GLN A 167 -10.29 6.82 -17.68
CA GLN A 167 -9.55 7.30 -16.51
C GLN A 167 -10.18 8.54 -15.87
N GLU A 168 -10.89 9.35 -16.62
CA GLU A 168 -11.59 10.53 -16.11
C GLU A 168 -12.92 10.18 -15.43
N LYS A 169 -13.57 9.10 -15.85
CA LYS A 169 -14.88 8.65 -15.38
C LYS A 169 -14.80 7.80 -14.11
#